data_be5d349a56fa5e4b86d58565b09df5f4
#
_entry.id   be5d349a56fa5e4b86d58565b09df5f4
#
_cell.length_a   1.000
_cell.length_b   1.000
_cell.length_c   1.000
_cell.angle_alpha   90.00
_cell.angle_beta   90.00
_cell.angle_gamma   90.00
#
_symmetry.space_group_name_H-M   'P 1'
#
loop_
_entity.id
_entity.type
_entity.pdbx_description
1 polymer ?
#
loop_
_entity_poly.entity_id
_entity_poly.type
_entity_poly.pdbx_seq_one_letter_code
_entity_poly.pdbx_strand_id
1 'polypeptide(L)'
;MLVQSELTDSIGSITLDQPAKRNALSEALIEQILAAFKRFREASARVVVIRADRAASVWSSGHDIAELPQGHDPLAYSDPLERLLRAVRSFPAPVIAMIHGSVWGGATDLVLSCDLVIGDETCAFAVTPVNLGLPYNTTGLLQFMRAPP
;
A
#
# COMPACT_ATOMS: atom_id res chain seq x y z
N MET A 1 0.54 -17.11 4.79
CA MET A 1 -0.41 -16.03 4.46
C MET A 1 0.37 -14.74 4.62
N LEU A 2 0.32 -13.83 3.65
CA LEU A 2 1.14 -12.60 3.66
C LEU A 2 0.35 -11.40 4.19
N VAL A 3 -0.98 -11.55 4.24
CA VAL A 3 -1.93 -10.52 4.67
C VAL A 3 -3.01 -11.19 5.52
N GLN A 4 -3.24 -10.67 6.70
CA GLN A 4 -4.42 -11.01 7.49
C GLN A 4 -5.54 -10.03 7.12
N SER A 5 -6.76 -10.53 6.94
CA SER A 5 -7.90 -9.65 6.62
C SER A 5 -9.17 -10.12 7.29
N GLU A 6 -9.84 -9.19 7.97
CA GLU A 6 -11.02 -9.42 8.78
C GLU A 6 -12.09 -8.38 8.46
N LEU A 7 -13.35 -8.76 8.59
CA LEU A 7 -14.50 -7.85 8.52
C LEU A 7 -15.32 -7.99 9.79
N THR A 8 -15.36 -6.95 10.58
CA THR A 8 -16.11 -6.91 11.86
C THR A 8 -16.91 -5.61 11.91
N ASP A 9 -18.20 -5.68 12.20
CA ASP A 9 -19.09 -4.52 12.31
C ASP A 9 -19.03 -3.56 11.11
N SER A 10 -18.89 -4.10 9.90
CA SER A 10 -18.72 -3.35 8.65
C SER A 10 -17.37 -2.61 8.52
N ILE A 11 -16.40 -2.90 9.38
CA ILE A 11 -15.04 -2.41 9.32
C ILE A 11 -14.15 -3.51 8.73
N GLY A 12 -13.62 -3.29 7.53
CA GLY A 12 -12.61 -4.13 6.91
C GLY A 12 -11.23 -3.81 7.45
N SER A 13 -10.50 -4.78 7.96
CA SER A 13 -9.10 -4.63 8.38
C SER A 13 -8.19 -5.45 7.49
N ILE A 14 -7.13 -4.86 6.98
CA ILE A 14 -6.06 -5.50 6.22
C ILE A 14 -4.76 -5.27 6.98
N THR A 15 -4.15 -6.35 7.45
CA THR A 15 -2.87 -6.28 8.17
C THR A 15 -1.78 -6.93 7.33
N LEU A 16 -0.76 -6.17 6.96
CA LEU A 16 0.44 -6.66 6.29
C LEU A 16 1.23 -7.51 7.28
N ASP A 17 1.50 -8.76 6.95
CA ASP A 17 2.09 -9.75 7.84
C ASP A 17 3.19 -10.57 7.13
N GLN A 18 4.16 -9.85 6.60
CA GLN A 18 5.36 -10.44 5.97
C GLN A 18 6.64 -9.77 6.50
N PRO A 19 6.93 -9.87 7.82
CA PRO A 19 8.06 -9.15 8.43
C PRO A 19 9.42 -9.58 7.85
N ALA A 20 9.57 -10.83 7.44
CA ALA A 20 10.81 -11.34 6.83
C ALA A 20 11.21 -10.60 5.55
N LYS A 21 10.25 -10.05 4.82
CA LYS A 21 10.47 -9.18 3.64
C LYS A 21 10.10 -7.72 3.91
N ARG A 22 9.99 -7.32 5.16
CA ARG A 22 9.61 -5.95 5.56
C ARG A 22 8.33 -5.48 4.86
N ASN A 23 7.36 -6.38 4.73
CA ASN A 23 6.09 -6.12 4.04
C ASN A 23 6.27 -5.54 2.62
N ALA A 24 7.26 -6.07 1.86
CA ALA A 24 7.44 -5.68 0.46
C ALA A 24 6.17 -5.99 -0.34
N LEU A 25 5.76 -5.03 -1.16
CA LEU A 25 4.58 -5.12 -2.02
C LEU A 25 4.90 -6.00 -3.24
N SER A 26 5.04 -7.31 -2.99
CA SER A 26 5.14 -8.33 -4.03
C SER A 26 3.79 -8.56 -4.69
N GLU A 27 3.77 -9.11 -5.91
CA GLU A 27 2.54 -9.47 -6.60
C GLU A 27 1.66 -10.38 -5.73
N ALA A 28 2.25 -11.39 -5.09
CA ALA A 28 1.53 -12.30 -4.21
C ALA A 28 0.90 -11.62 -2.99
N LEU A 29 1.55 -10.61 -2.40
CA LEU A 29 0.99 -9.83 -1.29
C LEU A 29 -0.12 -8.92 -1.80
N ILE A 30 0.09 -8.26 -2.91
CA ILE A 30 -0.89 -7.36 -3.55
C ILE A 30 -2.16 -8.12 -3.92
N GLU A 31 -2.06 -9.32 -4.50
CA GLU A 31 -3.23 -10.14 -4.84
C GLU A 31 -4.07 -10.50 -3.59
N GLN A 32 -3.44 -10.75 -2.44
CA GLN A 32 -4.16 -10.98 -1.20
C GLN A 32 -4.88 -9.72 -0.71
N ILE A 33 -4.29 -8.55 -0.85
CA ILE A 33 -4.95 -7.26 -0.54
C ILE A 33 -6.14 -7.05 -1.48
N LEU A 34 -5.96 -7.24 -2.79
CA LEU A 34 -7.03 -7.09 -3.78
C LEU A 34 -8.20 -8.05 -3.53
N ALA A 35 -7.91 -9.29 -3.14
CA ALA A 35 -8.94 -10.25 -2.74
C ALA A 35 -9.71 -9.79 -1.50
N ALA A 36 -9.03 -9.19 -0.51
CA ALA A 36 -9.67 -8.61 0.66
C ALA A 36 -10.57 -7.42 0.28
N PHE A 37 -10.11 -6.51 -0.57
CA PHE A 37 -10.91 -5.39 -1.08
C PHE A 37 -12.18 -5.87 -1.80
N LYS A 38 -12.05 -6.90 -2.66
CA LYS A 38 -13.20 -7.50 -3.35
C LYS A 38 -14.23 -8.01 -2.34
N ARG A 39 -13.79 -8.82 -1.37
CA ARG A 39 -14.65 -9.36 -0.32
C ARG A 39 -15.34 -8.27 0.51
N PHE A 40 -14.62 -7.22 0.87
CA PHE A 40 -15.15 -6.10 1.65
C PHE A 40 -16.18 -5.29 0.86
N ARG A 41 -15.96 -5.11 -0.44
CA ARG A 41 -16.94 -4.48 -1.34
C ARG A 41 -18.23 -5.29 -1.44
N GLU A 42 -18.12 -6.60 -1.64
CA GLU A 42 -19.27 -7.52 -1.72
C GLU A 42 -20.08 -7.54 -0.41
N ALA A 43 -19.40 -7.41 0.73
CA ALA A 43 -20.01 -7.34 2.05
C ALA A 43 -20.43 -5.92 2.47
N SER A 44 -20.34 -4.92 1.58
CA SER A 44 -20.71 -3.53 1.85
C SER A 44 -20.00 -2.94 3.08
N ALA A 45 -18.70 -3.18 3.21
CA ALA A 45 -17.89 -2.57 4.25
C ALA A 45 -17.99 -1.04 4.18
N ARG A 46 -18.12 -0.40 5.34
CA ARG A 46 -18.29 1.06 5.48
C ARG A 46 -16.97 1.81 5.62
N VAL A 47 -15.90 1.10 5.89
CA VAL A 47 -14.54 1.62 5.99
C VAL A 47 -13.56 0.45 5.84
N VAL A 48 -12.38 0.72 5.28
CA VAL A 48 -11.26 -0.23 5.25
C VAL A 48 -10.06 0.41 5.92
N VAL A 49 -9.41 -0.34 6.80
CA VAL A 49 -8.16 0.07 7.45
C VAL A 49 -7.02 -0.82 6.95
N ILE A 50 -5.97 -0.22 6.42
CA ILE A 50 -4.73 -0.91 6.04
C ILE A 50 -3.67 -0.60 7.11
N ARG A 51 -3.08 -1.63 7.67
CA ARG A 51 -2.03 -1.51 8.69
C ARG A 51 -0.96 -2.58 8.52
N ALA A 52 0.18 -2.43 9.17
CA ALA A 52 1.14 -3.51 9.37
C ALA A 52 0.90 -4.21 10.72
N ASP A 53 1.46 -5.42 10.88
CA ASP A 53 1.50 -6.08 12.19
C ASP A 53 2.22 -5.18 13.20
N ARG A 54 1.73 -5.16 14.44
CA ARG A 54 2.24 -4.26 15.50
C ARG A 54 3.71 -4.47 15.84
N ALA A 55 4.24 -5.67 15.61
CA ALA A 55 5.63 -5.99 15.88
C ALA A 55 6.56 -5.55 14.75
N ALA A 56 6.03 -5.13 13.60
CA ALA A 56 6.83 -4.70 12.47
C ALA A 56 7.43 -3.30 12.71
N SER A 57 8.74 -3.16 12.56
CA SER A 57 9.42 -1.85 12.58
C SER A 57 9.34 -1.11 11.24
N VAL A 58 8.95 -1.81 10.19
CA VAL A 58 8.75 -1.29 8.83
C VAL A 58 7.32 -1.57 8.42
N TRP A 59 6.54 -0.53 8.19
CA TRP A 59 5.17 -0.67 7.72
C TRP A 59 5.13 -1.36 6.35
N SER A 60 5.94 -0.88 5.41
CA SER A 60 6.24 -1.56 4.15
C SER A 60 7.52 -0.96 3.52
N SER A 61 8.34 -1.83 2.95
CA SER A 61 9.54 -1.44 2.20
C SER A 61 9.27 -1.01 0.76
N GLY A 62 8.01 -0.92 0.36
CA GLY A 62 7.61 -0.56 -1.00
C GLY A 62 7.61 -1.74 -1.96
N HIS A 63 7.73 -1.46 -3.24
CA HIS A 63 7.72 -2.48 -4.29
C HIS A 63 8.77 -3.56 -4.04
N ASP A 64 8.45 -4.84 -4.25
CA ASP A 64 9.46 -5.90 -4.21
C ASP A 64 10.41 -5.74 -5.41
N ILE A 65 11.63 -5.27 -5.13
CA ILE A 65 12.62 -4.97 -6.17
C ILE A 65 13.04 -6.20 -6.98
N ALA A 66 12.86 -7.39 -6.43
CA ALA A 66 13.15 -8.65 -7.15
C ALA A 66 12.14 -8.94 -8.25
N GLU A 67 10.95 -8.32 -8.19
CA GLU A 67 9.87 -8.48 -9.17
C GLU A 67 9.82 -7.33 -10.18
N LEU A 68 10.69 -6.30 -10.05
CA LEU A 68 10.74 -5.20 -11.01
C LEU A 68 11.16 -5.70 -12.40
N PRO A 69 10.37 -5.42 -13.44
CA PRO A 69 10.70 -5.82 -14.81
C PRO A 69 11.97 -5.11 -15.28
N GLN A 70 12.92 -5.89 -15.79
CA GLN A 70 14.12 -5.34 -16.40
C GLN A 70 13.83 -4.91 -17.84
N GLY A 71 14.19 -3.66 -18.18
CA GLY A 71 14.09 -3.16 -19.55
C GLY A 71 12.69 -2.70 -19.99
N HIS A 72 11.72 -2.63 -19.07
CA HIS A 72 10.40 -2.09 -19.31
C HIS A 72 10.04 -1.05 -18.24
N ASP A 73 8.99 -0.25 -18.50
CA ASP A 73 8.43 0.65 -17.50
C ASP A 73 7.95 -0.18 -16.28
N PRO A 74 8.59 -0.03 -15.12
CA PRO A 74 8.25 -0.82 -13.92
C PRO A 74 6.88 -0.47 -13.34
N LEU A 75 6.22 0.55 -13.86
CA LEU A 75 4.94 1.07 -13.36
C LEU A 75 3.91 1.14 -14.49
N ALA A 76 3.93 0.15 -15.41
CA ALA A 76 2.92 0.00 -16.43
C ALA A 76 1.50 -0.10 -15.81
N TYR A 77 0.49 0.29 -16.58
CA TYR A 77 -0.91 0.27 -16.12
C TYR A 77 -1.36 -1.07 -15.52
N SER A 78 -0.80 -2.18 -16.03
CA SER A 78 -1.07 -3.54 -15.57
C SER A 78 -0.22 -3.98 -14.38
N ASP A 79 0.75 -3.18 -13.95
CA ASP A 79 1.60 -3.49 -12.80
C ASP A 79 0.73 -3.77 -11.56
N PRO A 80 1.08 -4.79 -10.74
CA PRO A 80 0.32 -5.14 -9.55
C PRO A 80 0.12 -3.96 -8.59
N LEU A 81 1.17 -3.14 -8.37
CA LEU A 81 1.06 -1.97 -7.51
C LEU A 81 0.06 -0.95 -8.08
N GLU A 82 0.12 -0.64 -9.38
CA GLU A 82 -0.83 0.27 -10.01
C GLU A 82 -2.28 -0.24 -9.94
N ARG A 83 -2.48 -1.56 -10.01
CA ARG A 83 -3.79 -2.19 -9.80
C ARG A 83 -4.27 -1.98 -8.36
N LEU A 84 -3.39 -2.13 -7.37
CA LEU A 84 -3.69 -1.89 -5.97
C LEU A 84 -4.06 -0.43 -5.72
N LEU A 85 -3.26 0.53 -6.22
CA LEU A 85 -3.53 1.96 -6.06
C LEU A 85 -4.90 2.35 -6.64
N ARG A 86 -5.25 1.79 -7.82
CA ARG A 86 -6.58 2.00 -8.40
C ARG A 86 -7.69 1.39 -7.54
N ALA A 87 -7.49 0.19 -7.00
CA ALA A 87 -8.49 -0.47 -6.15
C ALA A 87 -8.77 0.34 -4.88
N VAL A 88 -7.73 0.91 -4.26
CA VAL A 88 -7.85 1.81 -3.11
C VAL A 88 -8.66 3.04 -3.48
N ARG A 89 -8.25 3.78 -4.53
CA ARG A 89 -8.90 5.03 -4.95
C ARG A 89 -10.35 4.85 -5.44
N SER A 90 -10.69 3.66 -5.93
CA SER A 90 -12.05 3.35 -6.44
C SER A 90 -12.92 2.59 -5.43
N PHE A 91 -12.45 2.41 -4.21
CA PHE A 91 -13.26 1.73 -3.20
C PHE A 91 -14.44 2.62 -2.78
N PRO A 92 -15.67 2.07 -2.64
CA PRO A 92 -16.88 2.88 -2.41
C PRO A 92 -17.06 3.36 -0.96
N ALA A 93 -16.05 3.21 -0.12
CA ALA A 93 -16.04 3.67 1.27
C ALA A 93 -14.63 4.17 1.63
N PRO A 94 -14.48 4.97 2.70
CA PRO A 94 -13.17 5.47 3.10
C PRO A 94 -12.15 4.37 3.34
N VAL A 95 -10.94 4.57 2.82
CA VAL A 95 -9.77 3.73 3.07
C VAL A 95 -8.79 4.50 3.93
N ILE A 96 -8.42 3.94 5.06
CA ILE A 96 -7.56 4.56 6.06
C ILE A 96 -6.22 3.81 6.09
N ALA A 97 -5.12 4.51 5.92
CA ALA A 97 -3.80 3.98 6.22
C ALA A 97 -3.48 4.25 7.71
N MET A 98 -3.31 3.19 8.50
CA MET A 98 -2.86 3.28 9.88
C MET A 98 -1.39 2.87 9.94
N ILE A 99 -0.52 3.82 10.27
CA ILE A 99 0.92 3.72 10.06
C ILE A 99 1.67 3.75 11.39
N HIS A 100 2.69 2.91 11.48
CA HIS A 100 3.77 3.00 12.46
C HIS A 100 5.07 2.55 11.79
N GLY A 101 6.20 3.02 12.27
CA GLY A 101 7.50 2.72 11.67
C GLY A 101 7.67 3.33 10.28
N SER A 102 8.52 2.74 9.46
CA SER A 102 8.94 3.35 8.20
C SER A 102 8.12 2.87 6.99
N VAL A 103 7.89 3.79 6.05
CA VAL A 103 7.19 3.60 4.77
C VAL A 103 8.13 3.98 3.64
N TRP A 104 8.36 3.08 2.68
CA TRP A 104 9.35 3.26 1.64
C TRP A 104 8.77 3.17 0.22
N GLY A 105 9.28 4.00 -0.68
CA GLY A 105 9.04 3.91 -2.12
C GLY A 105 7.57 3.79 -2.47
N GLY A 106 7.19 2.76 -3.24
CA GLY A 106 5.81 2.53 -3.69
C GLY A 106 4.78 2.32 -2.56
N ALA A 107 5.21 2.02 -1.33
CA ALA A 107 4.30 2.01 -0.19
C ALA A 107 3.85 3.42 0.19
N THR A 108 4.65 4.45 -0.09
CA THR A 108 4.23 5.84 0.07
C THR A 108 3.10 6.18 -0.91
N ASP A 109 3.15 5.69 -2.14
CA ASP A 109 2.07 5.86 -3.12
C ASP A 109 0.78 5.18 -2.63
N LEU A 110 0.89 4.00 -2.02
CA LEU A 110 -0.25 3.30 -1.42
C LEU A 110 -0.87 4.15 -0.30
N VAL A 111 -0.06 4.67 0.61
CA VAL A 111 -0.52 5.52 1.71
C VAL A 111 -1.19 6.79 1.20
N LEU A 112 -0.56 7.48 0.23
CA LEU A 112 -1.12 8.70 -0.37
C LEU A 112 -2.36 8.44 -1.25
N SER A 113 -2.63 7.20 -1.61
CA SER A 113 -3.85 6.82 -2.32
C SER A 113 -5.02 6.55 -1.39
N CYS A 114 -4.79 6.47 -0.08
CA CYS A 114 -5.84 6.34 0.93
C CYS A 114 -6.52 7.68 1.19
N ASP A 115 -7.76 7.64 1.69
CA ASP A 115 -8.54 8.84 2.00
C ASP A 115 -8.06 9.54 3.28
N LEU A 116 -7.58 8.76 4.25
CA LEU A 116 -7.06 9.26 5.52
C LEU A 116 -5.77 8.52 5.88
N VAL A 117 -4.85 9.26 6.50
CA VAL A 117 -3.59 8.72 7.02
C VAL A 117 -3.51 9.04 8.51
N ILE A 118 -3.35 7.99 9.33
CA ILE A 118 -3.18 8.10 10.78
C ILE A 118 -1.85 7.46 11.12
N GLY A 119 -0.95 8.20 11.69
CA GLY A 119 0.37 7.73 12.08
C GLY A 119 0.70 8.03 13.53
N ASP A 120 1.61 7.26 14.12
CA ASP A 120 2.22 7.55 15.41
C ASP A 120 3.56 8.29 15.24
N GLU A 121 4.23 8.58 16.34
CA GLU A 121 5.50 9.31 16.37
C GLU A 121 6.68 8.54 15.76
N THR A 122 6.51 7.24 15.46
CA THR A 122 7.57 6.41 14.85
C THR A 122 7.55 6.49 13.33
N CYS A 123 6.53 7.16 12.74
CA CYS A 123 6.36 7.22 11.30
C CYS A 123 7.52 7.94 10.61
N ALA A 124 8.05 7.30 9.57
CA ALA A 124 9.04 7.90 8.70
C ALA A 124 8.76 7.50 7.25
N PHE A 125 8.93 8.44 6.32
CA PHE A 125 8.72 8.23 4.90
C PHE A 125 10.01 8.43 4.12
N ALA A 126 10.28 7.56 3.16
CA ALA A 126 11.38 7.73 2.23
C ALA A 126 10.98 7.27 0.83
N VAL A 127 11.23 8.14 -0.15
CA VAL A 127 10.99 7.87 -1.57
C VAL A 127 12.33 7.97 -2.30
N THR A 128 12.95 6.84 -2.54
CA THR A 128 14.33 6.76 -3.00
C THR A 128 14.53 5.90 -4.27
N PRO A 129 13.61 5.95 -5.28
CA PRO A 129 13.79 5.15 -6.50
C PRO A 129 15.05 5.53 -7.27
N VAL A 130 15.51 6.76 -7.15
CA VAL A 130 16.75 7.24 -7.75
C VAL A 130 17.97 6.41 -7.32
N ASN A 131 17.98 5.87 -6.11
CA ASN A 131 19.05 4.99 -5.62
C ASN A 131 19.10 3.65 -6.36
N LEU A 132 18.01 3.29 -7.06
CA LEU A 132 17.89 2.11 -7.91
C LEU A 132 18.00 2.46 -9.39
N GLY A 133 18.32 3.72 -9.74
CA GLY A 133 18.34 4.21 -11.12
C GLY A 133 16.97 4.28 -11.77
N LEU A 134 15.88 4.31 -10.98
CA LEU A 134 14.53 4.37 -11.48
C LEU A 134 13.98 5.80 -11.44
N PRO A 135 13.33 6.28 -12.51
CA PRO A 135 12.58 7.52 -12.46
C PRO A 135 11.32 7.36 -11.58
N TYR A 136 10.92 8.42 -10.91
CA TYR A 136 9.62 8.44 -10.24
C TYR A 136 8.52 8.78 -11.26
N ASN A 137 7.39 8.07 -11.20
CA ASN A 137 6.34 8.27 -12.18
C ASN A 137 5.56 9.58 -11.95
N THR A 138 4.98 10.12 -13.02
CA THR A 138 4.21 11.37 -12.97
C THR A 138 2.99 11.27 -12.06
N THR A 139 2.32 10.12 -12.03
CA THR A 139 1.13 9.89 -11.19
C THR A 139 1.50 9.95 -9.72
N GLY A 140 2.61 9.33 -9.31
CA GLY A 140 3.12 9.43 -7.95
C GLY A 140 3.47 10.86 -7.55
N LEU A 141 4.15 11.61 -8.43
CA LEU A 141 4.45 13.04 -8.18
C LEU A 141 3.18 13.86 -7.97
N LEU A 142 2.14 13.63 -8.76
CA LEU A 142 0.85 14.31 -8.59
C LEU A 142 0.18 13.97 -7.25
N GLN A 143 0.36 12.77 -6.72
CA GLN A 143 -0.17 12.42 -5.39
C GLN A 143 0.51 13.25 -4.28
N PHE A 144 1.84 13.41 -4.34
CA PHE A 144 2.54 14.29 -3.39
C PHE A 144 2.05 15.73 -3.44
N MET A 145 1.77 16.26 -4.65
CA MET A 145 1.25 17.62 -4.82
C MET A 145 -0.17 17.80 -4.28
N ARG A 146 -0.94 16.73 -4.16
CA ARG A 146 -2.31 16.73 -3.65
C ARG A 146 -2.40 16.42 -2.16
N ALA A 147 -1.33 15.87 -1.58
CA ALA A 147 -1.28 15.62 -0.15
C ALA A 147 -1.41 16.95 0.60
N PRO A 148 -2.24 17.03 1.65
CA PRO A 148 -2.29 18.22 2.50
C PRO A 148 -0.94 18.44 3.20
N PRO A 149 -0.60 19.68 3.51
CA PRO A 149 0.64 20.01 4.23
C PRO A 149 0.68 19.41 5.63
#